data_02ff2b29fcaddb329364370908b6f6aa
#
_entry.id   02ff2b29fcaddb329364370908b6f6aa
#
_cell.length_a   1.000
_cell.length_b   1.000
_cell.length_c   1.000
_cell.angle_alpha   90.00
_cell.angle_beta   90.00
_cell.angle_gamma   90.00
#
_symmetry.space_group_name_H-M   'P 1'
#
loop_
_entity.id
_entity.type
_entity.pdbx_description
1 polymer ?
#
loop_
_entity_poly.entity_id
_entity_poly.type
_entity_poly.pdbx_seq_one_letter_code
_entity_poly.pdbx_strand_id
1 'polypeptide(L)'
;EKVYVPEWPEYGELAEKAGHGGGDFWVLYYFGEAIRKGEQPYFDVYRGVTMSTVGILAWKSALEDGHPYNIPDFRNESKRVKYENDTWSPFPKDKDKRLDQPYPSILGKIQPTKEAVELARKIWTDIGREDVLKTL
;
A
#
# COMPACT_ATOMS: atom_id res chain seq x y z
N GLU A 1 -16.77 12.50 20.47
CA GLU A 1 -16.16 12.25 19.16
C GLU A 1 -17.17 12.66 18.08
N LYS A 2 -16.81 13.59 17.20
CA LYS A 2 -17.64 13.92 16.04
C LYS A 2 -17.13 13.17 14.84
N VAL A 3 -17.90 12.22 14.34
CA VAL A 3 -17.62 11.57 13.06
C VAL A 3 -18.17 12.47 11.97
N TYR A 4 -17.31 13.02 11.15
CA TYR A 4 -17.69 13.75 9.94
C TYR A 4 -17.77 12.79 8.77
N VAL A 5 -18.96 12.61 8.22
CA VAL A 5 -19.17 11.90 6.96
C VAL A 5 -19.43 12.98 5.90
N PRO A 6 -18.55 13.13 4.90
CA PRO A 6 -18.77 14.09 3.83
C PRO A 6 -20.00 13.70 3.02
N GLU A 7 -20.90 14.63 2.79
CA GLU A 7 -21.97 14.47 1.81
C GLU A 7 -21.40 14.70 0.42
N TRP A 8 -21.56 13.72 -0.45
CA TRP A 8 -21.17 13.84 -1.84
C TRP A 8 -22.37 14.39 -2.63
N PRO A 9 -22.29 15.62 -3.17
CA PRO A 9 -23.31 16.06 -4.11
C PRO A 9 -23.21 15.22 -5.36
N GLU A 10 -24.30 15.03 -6.07
CA GLU A 10 -24.33 14.31 -7.34
C GLU A 10 -23.67 12.89 -7.27
N TYR A 11 -24.21 11.86 -7.73
CA TYR A 11 -23.69 10.49 -7.70
C TYR A 11 -23.33 9.89 -6.32
N GLY A 12 -23.62 10.55 -5.19
CA GLY A 12 -23.28 10.03 -3.86
C GLY A 12 -23.85 8.64 -3.60
N GLU A 13 -25.14 8.41 -3.89
CA GLU A 13 -25.80 7.10 -3.76
C GLU A 13 -25.17 6.02 -4.64
N LEU A 14 -24.62 6.39 -5.80
CA LEU A 14 -23.94 5.47 -6.69
C LEU A 14 -22.56 5.14 -6.15
N ALA A 15 -21.86 6.15 -5.64
CA ALA A 15 -20.55 5.98 -5.02
C ALA A 15 -20.59 5.08 -3.79
N GLU A 16 -21.61 5.20 -2.95
CA GLU A 16 -21.79 4.36 -1.75
C GLU A 16 -21.89 2.85 -2.04
N LYS A 17 -22.31 2.49 -3.26
CA LYS A 17 -22.36 1.10 -3.72
C LYS A 17 -21.01 0.55 -4.16
N ALA A 18 -20.02 1.40 -4.33
CA ALA A 18 -18.66 1.01 -4.70
C ALA A 18 -17.82 0.69 -3.48
N GLY A 19 -16.68 0.01 -3.68
CA GLY A 19 -15.75 -0.35 -2.61
C GLY A 19 -15.13 0.85 -1.89
N HIS A 20 -14.55 0.59 -0.73
CA HIS A 20 -13.82 1.57 0.10
C HIS A 20 -14.62 2.82 0.45
N GLY A 21 -15.91 2.65 0.80
CA GLY A 21 -16.78 3.77 1.16
C GLY A 21 -17.00 4.78 0.03
N GLY A 22 -17.07 4.30 -1.21
CA GLY A 22 -17.21 5.13 -2.40
C GLY A 22 -15.90 5.57 -3.05
N GLY A 23 -14.76 5.31 -2.43
CA GLY A 23 -13.46 5.72 -2.95
C GLY A 23 -13.17 5.21 -4.35
N ASP A 24 -13.48 3.94 -4.62
CA ASP A 24 -13.24 3.31 -5.93
C ASP A 24 -14.05 4.01 -7.04
N PHE A 25 -15.29 4.42 -6.75
CA PHE A 25 -16.09 5.18 -7.68
C PHE A 25 -15.44 6.52 -8.04
N TRP A 26 -15.04 7.31 -7.03
CA TRP A 26 -14.51 8.65 -7.26
C TRP A 26 -13.17 8.65 -7.99
N VAL A 27 -12.31 7.68 -7.72
CA VAL A 27 -11.04 7.53 -8.45
C VAL A 27 -11.30 7.34 -9.94
N LEU A 28 -12.22 6.44 -10.31
CA LEU A 28 -12.56 6.17 -11.71
C LEU A 28 -13.33 7.33 -12.36
N TYR A 29 -14.25 7.95 -11.62
CA TYR A 29 -15.01 9.10 -12.08
C TYR A 29 -14.10 10.27 -12.47
N TYR A 30 -13.23 10.71 -11.57
CA TYR A 30 -12.33 11.82 -11.85
C TYR A 30 -11.28 11.51 -12.90
N PHE A 31 -10.84 10.27 -13.00
CA PHE A 31 -9.98 9.83 -14.09
C PHE A 31 -10.70 9.94 -15.45
N GLY A 32 -11.94 9.48 -15.53
CA GLY A 32 -12.78 9.62 -16.73
C GLY A 32 -13.05 11.07 -17.10
N GLU A 33 -13.32 11.93 -16.10
CA GLU A 33 -13.49 13.37 -16.32
C GLU A 33 -12.23 14.03 -16.87
N ALA A 34 -11.06 13.69 -16.33
CA ALA A 34 -9.78 14.21 -16.80
C ALA A 34 -9.54 13.85 -18.27
N ILE A 35 -9.85 12.60 -18.67
CA ILE A 35 -9.75 12.16 -20.08
C ILE A 35 -10.71 12.98 -20.96
N ARG A 36 -11.98 13.11 -20.57
CA ARG A 36 -12.99 13.85 -21.36
C ARG A 36 -12.64 15.31 -21.56
N LYS A 37 -12.01 15.93 -20.55
CA LYS A 37 -11.60 17.34 -20.58
C LYS A 37 -10.23 17.55 -21.20
N GLY A 38 -9.46 16.49 -21.42
CA GLY A 38 -8.07 16.59 -21.85
C GLY A 38 -7.15 17.22 -20.79
N GLU A 39 -7.50 17.06 -19.51
CA GLU A 39 -6.78 17.66 -18.40
C GLU A 39 -6.00 16.61 -17.61
N GLN A 40 -4.92 17.06 -16.96
CA GLN A 40 -4.18 16.22 -16.04
C GLN A 40 -5.01 16.00 -14.77
N PRO A 41 -5.27 14.76 -14.34
CA PRO A 41 -5.98 14.53 -13.09
C PRO A 41 -5.18 15.03 -11.88
N TYR A 42 -5.87 15.45 -10.83
CA TYR A 42 -5.21 15.86 -9.59
C TYR A 42 -4.32 14.71 -9.04
N PHE A 43 -4.85 13.51 -9.02
CA PHE A 43 -4.11 12.31 -8.61
C PHE A 43 -3.40 11.69 -9.82
N ASP A 44 -2.27 12.27 -10.17
CA ASP A 44 -1.43 11.82 -11.27
C ASP A 44 -0.42 10.73 -10.83
N VAL A 45 0.30 10.16 -11.79
CA VAL A 45 1.32 9.13 -11.54
C VAL A 45 2.37 9.59 -10.55
N TYR A 46 2.79 10.84 -10.58
CA TYR A 46 3.81 11.36 -9.67
C TYR A 46 3.33 11.42 -8.22
N ARG A 47 2.07 11.82 -8.00
CA ARG A 47 1.45 11.78 -6.67
C ARG A 47 1.29 10.35 -6.19
N GLY A 48 0.80 9.45 -7.03
CA GLY A 48 0.64 8.04 -6.70
C GLY A 48 1.96 7.39 -6.31
N VAL A 49 3.00 7.58 -7.10
CA VAL A 49 4.36 7.08 -6.81
C VAL A 49 4.92 7.69 -5.52
N THR A 50 4.76 9.00 -5.33
CA THR A 50 5.24 9.66 -4.10
C THR A 50 4.58 9.08 -2.85
N MET A 51 3.26 8.87 -2.87
CA MET A 51 2.54 8.26 -1.74
C MET A 51 3.01 6.84 -1.45
N SER A 52 3.19 6.02 -2.48
CA SER A 52 3.71 4.65 -2.33
C SER A 52 5.14 4.62 -1.80
N THR A 53 5.96 5.57 -2.24
CA THR A 53 7.36 5.70 -1.81
C THR A 53 7.49 5.99 -0.32
N VAL A 54 6.53 6.70 0.29
CA VAL A 54 6.52 6.92 1.75
C VAL A 54 6.55 5.60 2.51
N GLY A 55 5.71 4.64 2.13
CA GLY A 55 5.67 3.31 2.76
C GLY A 55 6.97 2.53 2.55
N ILE A 56 7.52 2.57 1.34
CA ILE A 56 8.80 1.89 1.01
C ILE A 56 9.95 2.46 1.83
N LEU A 57 10.06 3.78 1.90
CA LEU A 57 11.14 4.44 2.64
C LEU A 57 10.96 4.30 4.15
N ALA A 58 9.72 4.28 4.66
CA ALA A 58 9.46 3.98 6.06
C ALA A 58 9.91 2.56 6.43
N TRP A 59 9.68 1.59 5.54
CA TRP A 59 10.18 0.23 5.74
C TRP A 59 11.70 0.17 5.74
N LYS A 60 12.37 0.82 4.77
CA LYS A 60 13.84 0.93 4.74
C LYS A 60 14.38 1.60 6.02
N SER A 61 13.73 2.68 6.47
CA SER A 61 14.08 3.35 7.72
C SER A 61 14.00 2.41 8.93
N ALA A 62 12.96 1.58 9.01
CA ALA A 62 12.81 0.61 10.09
C ALA A 62 13.91 -0.47 10.08
N LEU A 63 14.44 -0.83 8.91
CA LEU A 63 15.60 -1.74 8.79
C LEU A 63 16.92 -1.11 9.25
N GLU A 64 16.99 0.20 9.33
CA GLU A 64 18.18 1.00 9.62
C GLU A 64 18.00 1.85 10.87
N ASP A 65 17.36 1.33 11.90
CA ASP A 65 17.17 1.95 13.22
C ASP A 65 16.59 3.39 13.17
N GLY A 66 15.67 3.63 12.22
CA GLY A 66 15.03 4.92 12.07
C GLY A 66 15.82 5.93 11.25
N HIS A 67 16.76 5.50 10.41
CA HIS A 67 17.49 6.40 9.52
C HIS A 67 16.53 7.26 8.67
N PRO A 68 16.70 8.60 8.65
CA PRO A 68 15.82 9.47 7.90
C PRO A 68 16.04 9.37 6.39
N TYR A 69 14.97 9.18 5.63
CA TYR A 69 15.00 9.19 4.18
C TYR A 69 14.27 10.41 3.61
N ASN A 70 14.88 11.04 2.60
CA ASN A 70 14.21 12.07 1.83
C ASN A 70 13.32 11.42 0.77
N ILE A 71 12.05 11.85 0.69
CA ILE A 71 11.15 11.44 -0.38
C ILE A 71 11.60 12.12 -1.68
N PRO A 72 11.95 11.37 -2.73
CA PRO A 72 12.41 11.96 -3.98
C PRO A 72 11.27 12.65 -4.72
N ASP A 73 11.58 13.78 -5.34
CA ASP A 73 10.68 14.41 -6.30
C ASP A 73 10.80 13.72 -7.66
N PHE A 74 9.86 12.81 -7.96
CA PHE A 74 9.86 12.05 -9.21
C PHE A 74 9.51 12.89 -10.45
N ARG A 75 9.06 14.14 -10.30
CA ARG A 75 8.93 15.08 -11.41
C ARG A 75 10.29 15.55 -11.92
N ASN A 76 11.30 15.53 -11.06
CA ASN A 76 12.66 15.86 -11.41
C ASN A 76 13.38 14.63 -11.97
N GLU A 77 13.70 14.67 -13.27
CA GLU A 77 14.34 13.56 -13.98
C GLU A 77 15.69 13.16 -13.36
N SER A 78 16.52 14.12 -13.00
CA SER A 78 17.83 13.84 -12.39
C SER A 78 17.74 13.12 -11.03
N LYS A 79 16.61 13.26 -10.34
CA LYS A 79 16.31 12.51 -9.12
C LYS A 79 15.70 11.15 -9.42
N ARG A 80 14.77 11.08 -10.40
CA ARG A 80 14.07 9.86 -10.79
C ARG A 80 15.00 8.79 -11.33
N VAL A 81 15.96 9.16 -12.18
CA VAL A 81 16.90 8.25 -12.85
C VAL A 81 17.70 7.38 -11.85
N LYS A 82 17.91 7.86 -10.63
CA LYS A 82 18.61 7.12 -9.56
C LYS A 82 17.88 5.85 -9.12
N TYR A 83 16.58 5.78 -9.36
CA TYR A 83 15.71 4.66 -8.98
C TYR A 83 15.35 3.75 -10.15
N GLU A 84 15.81 4.07 -11.35
CA GLU A 84 15.45 3.35 -12.58
C GLU A 84 15.84 1.87 -12.53
N ASN A 85 16.94 1.56 -11.86
CA ASN A 85 17.43 0.20 -11.67
C ASN A 85 17.30 -0.31 -10.23
N ASP A 86 16.48 0.32 -9.40
CA ASP A 86 16.23 -0.16 -8.05
C ASP A 86 15.37 -1.43 -8.10
N THR A 87 15.98 -2.55 -7.73
CA THR A 87 15.36 -3.88 -7.72
C THR A 87 15.08 -4.38 -6.30
N TRP A 88 15.19 -3.51 -5.29
CA TRP A 88 14.91 -3.89 -3.91
C TRP A 88 13.47 -4.41 -3.74
N SER A 89 13.31 -5.49 -3.00
CA SER A 89 12.03 -6.12 -2.77
C SER A 89 11.91 -6.66 -1.33
N PRO A 90 10.79 -6.43 -0.64
CA PRO A 90 10.53 -7.00 0.68
C PRO A 90 10.04 -8.45 0.64
N PHE A 91 9.75 -9.00 -0.54
CA PHE A 91 9.17 -10.35 -0.64
C PHE A 91 10.22 -11.44 -0.44
N PRO A 92 9.90 -12.49 0.35
CA PRO A 92 10.83 -13.60 0.61
C PRO A 92 11.33 -14.32 -0.65
N LYS A 93 10.54 -14.37 -1.71
CA LYS A 93 10.93 -14.97 -3.01
C LYS A 93 12.03 -14.20 -3.73
N ASP A 94 12.20 -12.93 -3.40
CA ASP A 94 13.18 -12.03 -4.03
C ASP A 94 14.40 -11.84 -3.12
N LYS A 95 14.88 -12.91 -2.48
CA LYS A 95 15.95 -12.88 -1.45
C LYS A 95 17.20 -12.11 -1.87
N ASP A 96 17.59 -12.25 -3.13
CA ASP A 96 18.80 -11.61 -3.66
C ASP A 96 18.65 -10.09 -3.90
N LYS A 97 17.40 -9.59 -3.80
CA LYS A 97 17.04 -8.20 -4.10
C LYS A 97 16.61 -7.42 -2.87
N ARG A 98 16.57 -8.03 -1.71
CA ARG A 98 16.08 -7.42 -0.49
C ARG A 98 17.16 -7.22 0.55
N LEU A 99 16.98 -6.20 1.38
CA LEU A 99 17.68 -6.06 2.65
C LEU A 99 17.08 -7.05 3.67
N ASP A 100 17.78 -7.22 4.79
CA ASP A 100 17.22 -7.95 5.91
C ASP A 100 15.90 -7.32 6.35
N GLN A 101 14.93 -8.17 6.68
CA GLN A 101 13.61 -7.72 7.09
C GLN A 101 13.61 -7.42 8.58
N PRO A 102 12.97 -6.33 9.04
CA PRO A 102 12.77 -6.14 10.46
C PRO A 102 11.84 -7.21 10.99
N TYR A 103 11.96 -7.50 12.26
CA TYR A 103 10.98 -8.33 12.93
C TYR A 103 9.61 -7.63 12.93
N PRO A 104 8.50 -8.38 12.92
CA PRO A 104 7.14 -7.81 12.87
C PRO A 104 6.76 -7.07 14.17
N SER A 105 7.63 -7.04 15.16
CA SER A 105 7.44 -6.33 16.42
C SER A 105 8.76 -5.89 17.02
N ILE A 106 8.71 -4.85 17.87
CA ILE A 106 9.85 -4.38 18.68
C ILE A 106 10.39 -5.43 19.66
N LEU A 107 9.63 -6.51 19.90
CA LEU A 107 10.04 -7.64 20.74
C LEU A 107 10.91 -8.65 19.98
N GLY A 108 11.24 -8.37 18.73
CA GLY A 108 12.02 -9.24 17.86
C GLY A 108 11.16 -10.32 17.17
N LYS A 109 11.75 -11.47 16.91
CA LYS A 109 11.08 -12.57 16.23
C LYS A 109 9.97 -13.15 17.11
N ILE A 110 8.72 -12.97 16.67
CA ILE A 110 7.56 -13.55 17.34
C ILE A 110 7.35 -14.98 16.83
N GLN A 111 7.16 -15.90 17.77
CA GLN A 111 6.65 -17.23 17.47
C GLN A 111 5.15 -17.24 17.82
N PRO A 112 4.26 -17.48 16.85
CA PRO A 112 2.84 -17.55 17.16
C PRO A 112 2.55 -18.74 18.08
N THR A 113 1.59 -18.58 18.99
CA THR A 113 1.13 -19.71 19.81
C THR A 113 0.39 -20.73 18.95
N LYS A 114 0.26 -21.96 19.46
CA LYS A 114 -0.49 -23.01 18.75
C LYS A 114 -1.95 -22.58 18.50
N GLU A 115 -2.57 -21.96 19.50
CA GLU A 115 -3.95 -21.47 19.43
C GLU A 115 -4.10 -20.38 18.36
N ALA A 116 -3.13 -19.48 18.22
CA ALA A 116 -3.14 -18.47 17.17
C ALA A 116 -3.02 -19.08 15.78
N VAL A 117 -2.17 -20.10 15.60
CA VAL A 117 -2.04 -20.83 14.33
C VAL A 117 -3.32 -21.60 14.00
N GLU A 118 -3.94 -22.27 14.97
CA GLU A 118 -5.19 -22.99 14.78
C GLU A 118 -6.34 -22.05 14.41
N LEU A 119 -6.43 -20.90 15.08
CA LEU A 119 -7.42 -19.87 14.74
C LEU A 119 -7.21 -19.33 13.32
N ALA A 120 -5.97 -19.04 12.95
CA ALA A 120 -5.63 -18.56 11.61
C ALA A 120 -6.02 -19.60 10.54
N ARG A 121 -5.70 -20.87 10.76
CA ARG A 121 -6.10 -21.98 9.88
C ARG A 121 -7.61 -22.04 9.70
N LYS A 122 -8.36 -21.97 10.79
CA LYS A 122 -9.82 -21.98 10.74
C LYS A 122 -10.35 -20.81 9.89
N ILE A 123 -9.92 -19.59 10.19
CA ILE A 123 -10.36 -18.38 9.46
C ILE A 123 -10.03 -18.51 7.97
N TRP A 124 -8.82 -18.90 7.61
CA TRP A 124 -8.42 -18.99 6.20
C TRP A 124 -9.14 -20.11 5.45
N THR A 125 -9.45 -21.22 6.12
CA THR A 125 -10.31 -22.26 5.54
C THR A 125 -11.72 -21.73 5.30
N ASP A 126 -12.31 -21.04 6.28
CA ASP A 126 -13.68 -20.51 6.20
C ASP A 126 -13.83 -19.47 5.07
N ILE A 127 -12.79 -18.73 4.75
CA ILE A 127 -12.77 -17.74 3.66
C ILE A 127 -12.16 -18.27 2.35
N GLY A 128 -11.87 -19.56 2.25
CA GLY A 128 -11.37 -20.21 1.03
C GLY A 128 -9.93 -19.85 0.64
N ARG A 129 -9.07 -19.43 1.60
CA ARG A 129 -7.67 -19.07 1.38
C ARG A 129 -6.73 -20.23 1.65
N GLU A 130 -6.93 -21.33 0.94
CA GLU A 130 -6.08 -22.53 1.06
C GLU A 130 -4.63 -22.31 0.58
N ASP A 131 -4.43 -21.33 -0.28
CA ASP A 131 -3.11 -20.90 -0.74
C ASP A 131 -2.20 -20.46 0.42
N VAL A 132 -2.76 -19.78 1.41
CA VAL A 132 -2.06 -19.28 2.59
C VAL A 132 -1.80 -20.41 3.60
N LEU A 133 -2.67 -21.40 3.68
CA LEU A 133 -2.52 -22.54 4.60
C LEU A 133 -1.25 -23.36 4.37
N LYS A 134 -0.75 -23.34 3.13
CA LYS A 134 0.49 -24.05 2.75
C LYS A 134 1.76 -23.37 3.27
N THR A 135 1.66 -22.15 3.79
CA THR A 135 2.78 -21.34 4.28
C THR A 135 2.91 -21.35 5.81
N LEU A 136 1.95 -21.93 6.52
CA LEU A 136 1.94 -22.17 7.96
C LEU A 136 2.60 -23.50 8.34
#